data_af31a8dbf0101c81098ae364c9098395
#
_entry.id   af31a8dbf0101c81098ae364c9098395
#
_cell.length_a   1.000
_cell.length_b   1.000
_cell.length_c   1.000
_cell.angle_alpha   90.00
_cell.angle_beta   90.00
_cell.angle_gamma   90.00
#
_symmetry.space_group_name_H-M   'P 1'
#
loop_
_entity.id
_entity.type
_entity.pdbx_description
1 polymer ?
#
loop_
_entity_poly.entity_id
_entity_poly.type
_entity_poly.pdbx_seq_one_letter_code
_entity_poly.pdbx_strand_id
1 'polypeptide(L)'
;MRPIKNIHGDKAPHWVGDGFYVKTLINHLDDNPHFNYSHTDPFLLFDYGKPTTFDPNPNYKTQPHGVGQHPHKGFETVTIAYEGEISHADSVGGQGIIQKGDVQWMTAGRGIMH
;
A
#
# COMPACT_ATOMS: atom_id res chain seq x y z
N MET A 1 -9.69 -4.61 -30.51
CA MET A 1 -8.68 -4.09 -29.53
C MET A 1 -9.32 -2.96 -28.73
N ARG A 2 -9.18 -2.95 -27.41
CA ARG A 2 -9.66 -1.84 -26.59
C ARG A 2 -8.59 -0.74 -26.56
N PRO A 3 -8.93 0.50 -26.94
CA PRO A 3 -7.96 1.60 -26.87
C PRO A 3 -7.63 1.99 -25.42
N ILE A 4 -6.42 2.51 -25.24
CA ILE A 4 -6.04 3.18 -23.98
C ILE A 4 -6.78 4.52 -23.95
N LYS A 5 -7.59 4.76 -22.92
CA LYS A 5 -8.32 6.02 -22.76
C LYS A 5 -7.45 7.13 -22.20
N ASN A 6 -6.65 6.80 -21.17
CA ASN A 6 -5.82 7.75 -20.44
C ASN A 6 -4.56 7.07 -19.95
N ILE A 7 -3.49 7.85 -19.74
CA ILE A 7 -2.27 7.44 -19.08
C ILE A 7 -2.09 8.37 -17.88
N HIS A 8 -1.99 7.78 -16.69
CA HIS A 8 -1.82 8.47 -15.42
C HIS A 8 -0.60 7.92 -14.69
N GLY A 9 -0.02 8.68 -13.76
CA GLY A 9 1.07 8.18 -12.94
C GLY A 9 2.19 9.18 -12.71
N ASP A 10 2.09 10.38 -13.26
CA ASP A 10 3.04 11.46 -12.96
C ASP A 10 2.66 12.14 -11.63
N LYS A 11 2.86 11.41 -10.55
CA LYS A 11 2.58 11.84 -9.18
C LYS A 11 3.88 12.01 -8.40
N ALA A 12 3.93 13.06 -7.57
CA ALA A 12 5.03 13.26 -6.64
C ALA A 12 5.02 12.16 -5.56
N PRO A 13 6.18 11.57 -5.23
CA PRO A 13 6.25 10.58 -4.17
C PRO A 13 6.09 11.21 -2.79
N HIS A 14 5.62 10.42 -1.82
CA HIS A 14 5.50 10.82 -0.43
C HIS A 14 5.76 9.62 0.50
N TRP A 15 6.01 9.92 1.77
CA TRP A 15 6.17 8.89 2.79
C TRP A 15 4.83 8.45 3.37
N VAL A 16 4.70 7.14 3.55
CA VAL A 16 3.67 6.52 4.39
C VAL A 16 4.40 5.92 5.60
N GLY A 17 4.19 6.51 6.76
CA GLY A 17 5.06 6.25 7.90
C GLY A 17 6.51 6.64 7.57
N ASP A 18 7.46 5.88 8.07
CA ASP A 18 8.88 5.97 7.70
C ASP A 18 9.40 4.72 6.98
N GLY A 19 8.49 3.84 6.55
CA GLY A 19 8.81 2.58 5.89
C GLY A 19 8.52 2.53 4.40
N PHE A 20 7.62 3.36 3.90
CA PHE A 20 7.19 3.31 2.50
C PHE A 20 7.26 4.69 1.84
N TYR A 21 8.09 4.79 0.80
CA TYR A 21 8.16 5.97 -0.05
C TYR A 21 7.48 5.65 -1.37
N VAL A 22 6.27 6.17 -1.56
CA VAL A 22 5.35 5.71 -2.61
C VAL A 22 4.86 6.84 -3.50
N LYS A 23 4.43 6.46 -4.70
CA LYS A 23 3.58 7.27 -5.56
C LYS A 23 2.17 6.70 -5.51
N THR A 24 1.20 7.51 -5.14
CA THR A 24 -0.21 7.13 -5.18
C THR A 24 -0.75 7.32 -6.58
N LEU A 25 -0.96 6.21 -7.28
CA LEU A 25 -1.38 6.20 -8.68
C LEU A 25 -2.90 6.22 -8.83
N ILE A 26 -3.64 5.66 -7.88
CA ILE A 26 -5.10 5.70 -7.78
C ILE A 26 -5.46 6.21 -6.38
N ASN A 27 -6.34 7.21 -6.31
CA ASN A 27 -6.88 7.72 -5.07
C ASN A 27 -8.37 8.02 -5.26
N HIS A 28 -9.21 7.38 -4.43
CA HIS A 28 -10.66 7.55 -4.49
C HIS A 28 -11.14 8.97 -4.17
N LEU A 29 -10.27 9.80 -3.57
CA LEU A 29 -10.56 11.21 -3.27
C LEU A 29 -10.20 12.16 -4.42
N ASP A 30 -9.60 11.67 -5.49
CA ASP A 30 -9.29 12.49 -6.66
C ASP A 30 -10.58 12.99 -7.32
N ASP A 31 -10.62 14.27 -7.61
CA ASP A 31 -11.76 14.97 -8.21
C ASP A 31 -11.53 15.34 -9.70
N ASN A 32 -10.45 14.84 -10.28
CA ASN A 32 -10.15 15.06 -11.70
C ASN A 32 -11.29 14.49 -12.58
N PRO A 33 -11.93 15.30 -13.45
CA PRO A 33 -13.05 14.84 -14.26
C PRO A 33 -12.68 13.74 -15.26
N HIS A 34 -11.40 13.59 -15.60
CA HIS A 34 -10.91 12.60 -16.56
C HIS A 34 -10.36 11.34 -15.89
N PHE A 35 -10.12 11.38 -14.58
CA PHE A 35 -9.64 10.23 -13.81
C PHE A 35 -10.00 10.38 -12.33
N ASN A 36 -11.04 9.68 -11.90
CA ASN A 36 -11.55 9.69 -10.53
C ASN A 36 -12.14 8.31 -10.18
N TYR A 37 -12.73 8.18 -9.00
CA TYR A 37 -13.26 6.91 -8.52
C TYR A 37 -14.29 6.28 -9.47
N SER A 38 -15.06 7.08 -10.21
CA SER A 38 -16.02 6.54 -11.20
C SER A 38 -15.35 5.77 -12.35
N HIS A 39 -14.06 6.00 -12.58
CA HIS A 39 -13.25 5.29 -13.56
C HIS A 39 -12.50 4.10 -12.98
N THR A 40 -12.19 4.13 -11.68
CA THR A 40 -11.34 3.13 -11.02
C THR A 40 -12.10 2.12 -10.18
N ASP A 41 -13.39 2.37 -9.88
CA ASP A 41 -14.22 1.45 -9.11
C ASP A 41 -14.03 -0.01 -9.57
N PRO A 42 -13.75 -0.97 -8.70
CA PRO A 42 -13.79 -0.90 -7.23
C PRO A 42 -12.47 -0.52 -6.53
N PHE A 43 -11.47 -0.05 -7.27
CA PHE A 43 -10.16 0.27 -6.71
C PHE A 43 -10.16 1.65 -6.06
N LEU A 44 -9.95 1.69 -4.74
CA LEU A 44 -9.96 2.91 -3.95
C LEU A 44 -8.60 3.61 -3.93
N LEU A 45 -7.55 2.82 -3.86
CA LEU A 45 -6.18 3.30 -3.69
C LEU A 45 -5.20 2.35 -4.36
N PHE A 46 -4.20 2.90 -5.01
CA PHE A 46 -3.05 2.15 -5.49
C PHE A 46 -1.77 2.94 -5.23
N ASP A 47 -0.96 2.43 -4.32
CA ASP A 47 0.37 2.95 -4.01
C ASP A 47 1.45 2.08 -4.65
N TYR A 48 2.40 2.72 -5.29
CA TYR A 48 3.59 2.06 -5.84
C TYR A 48 4.84 2.59 -5.16
N GLY A 49 5.56 1.72 -4.46
CA GLY A 49 6.87 1.98 -3.90
C GLY A 49 7.95 1.31 -4.74
N LYS A 50 8.83 2.10 -5.35
CA LYS A 50 9.98 1.50 -6.05
C LYS A 50 10.96 0.91 -5.03
N PRO A 51 11.77 -0.08 -5.41
CA PRO A 51 12.81 -0.62 -4.55
C PRO A 51 13.71 0.48 -4.00
N THR A 52 13.91 0.48 -2.70
CA THR A 52 14.69 1.49 -1.99
C THR A 52 15.58 0.80 -0.97
N THR A 53 16.84 1.20 -0.92
CA THR A 53 17.77 0.76 0.11
C THR A 53 17.67 1.70 1.29
N PHE A 54 17.39 1.15 2.48
CA PHE A 54 17.36 1.90 3.72
C PHE A 54 18.71 1.83 4.41
N ASP A 55 19.08 2.90 5.09
CA ASP A 55 20.25 2.88 5.97
C ASP A 55 20.05 1.87 7.10
N PRO A 56 21.14 1.26 7.62
CA PRO A 56 21.04 0.38 8.76
C PRO A 56 20.35 1.06 9.96
N ASN A 57 19.36 0.39 10.54
CA ASN A 57 18.67 0.85 11.74
C ASN A 57 19.14 0.06 12.94
N PRO A 58 20.04 0.61 13.80
CA PRO A 58 20.52 -0.11 14.97
C PRO A 58 19.42 -0.40 16.00
N ASN A 59 18.32 0.31 15.95
CA ASN A 59 17.17 0.19 16.85
C ASN A 59 16.01 -0.60 16.23
N TYR A 60 16.28 -1.43 15.23
CA TYR A 60 15.23 -2.12 14.47
C TYR A 60 14.28 -2.99 15.33
N LYS A 61 14.73 -3.43 16.48
CA LYS A 61 13.91 -4.24 17.41
C LYS A 61 12.91 -3.42 18.23
N THR A 62 13.24 -2.17 18.51
CA THR A 62 12.45 -1.28 19.37
C THR A 62 11.77 -0.16 18.60
N GLN A 63 12.38 0.26 17.50
CA GLN A 63 11.91 1.32 16.60
C GLN A 63 12.10 0.89 15.14
N PRO A 64 11.37 -0.13 14.67
CA PRO A 64 11.46 -0.55 13.27
C PRO A 64 10.88 0.54 12.35
N HIS A 65 11.44 0.65 11.14
CA HIS A 65 10.79 1.44 10.10
C HIS A 65 9.47 0.78 9.69
N GLY A 66 8.46 1.59 9.41
CA GLY A 66 7.19 1.05 8.98
C GLY A 66 6.03 2.04 9.09
N VAL A 67 4.83 1.49 9.07
CA VAL A 67 3.58 2.22 9.27
C VAL A 67 2.99 1.79 10.59
N GLY A 68 2.64 2.76 11.43
CA GLY A 68 1.98 2.50 12.70
C GLY A 68 0.62 1.82 12.50
N GLN A 69 0.16 1.17 13.55
CA GLN A 69 -1.15 0.51 13.54
C GLN A 69 -2.26 1.49 13.15
N HIS A 70 -3.08 1.10 12.19
CA HIS A 70 -4.15 1.91 11.65
C HIS A 70 -5.36 1.04 11.27
N PRO A 71 -6.59 1.62 11.25
CA PRO A 71 -7.81 0.86 10.99
C PRO A 71 -8.10 0.66 9.50
N HIS A 72 -8.66 -0.50 9.18
CA HIS A 72 -9.33 -0.77 7.90
C HIS A 72 -10.71 -1.34 8.16
N LYS A 73 -11.69 -1.00 7.33
CA LYS A 73 -13.06 -1.49 7.45
C LYS A 73 -13.76 -1.52 6.10
N GLY A 74 -14.39 -2.62 5.79
CA GLY A 74 -15.28 -2.76 4.64
C GLY A 74 -14.61 -2.96 3.29
N PHE A 75 -13.28 -3.08 3.23
CA PHE A 75 -12.54 -3.32 1.99
C PHE A 75 -11.40 -4.31 2.21
N GLU A 76 -10.70 -4.62 1.16
CA GLU A 76 -9.55 -5.50 1.18
C GLU A 76 -8.28 -4.72 0.86
N THR A 77 -7.16 -5.14 1.44
CA THR A 77 -5.83 -4.65 1.08
C THR A 77 -5.02 -5.78 0.48
N VAL A 78 -4.29 -5.47 -0.57
CA VAL A 78 -3.39 -6.41 -1.25
C VAL A 78 -2.02 -5.78 -1.34
N THR A 79 -1.05 -6.39 -0.70
CA THR A 79 0.35 -5.97 -0.75
C THR A 79 1.15 -6.98 -1.55
N ILE A 80 1.87 -6.52 -2.57
CA ILE A 80 2.71 -7.36 -3.41
C ILE A 80 4.16 -6.92 -3.22
N ALA A 81 5.02 -7.84 -2.80
CA ALA A 81 6.45 -7.59 -2.66
C ALA A 81 7.17 -7.99 -3.96
N TYR A 82 7.63 -7.00 -4.74
CA TYR A 82 8.45 -7.25 -5.92
C TYR A 82 9.93 -7.44 -5.59
N GLU A 83 10.42 -6.70 -4.61
CA GLU A 83 11.78 -6.78 -4.07
C GLU A 83 11.76 -6.58 -2.56
N GLY A 84 12.74 -7.13 -1.85
CA GLY A 84 12.87 -7.01 -0.40
C GLY A 84 11.86 -7.86 0.37
N GLU A 85 11.60 -7.46 1.60
CA GLU A 85 10.63 -8.13 2.47
C GLU A 85 9.87 -7.11 3.32
N ILE A 86 8.63 -7.45 3.65
CA ILE A 86 7.74 -6.63 4.47
C ILE A 86 7.14 -7.53 5.56
N SER A 87 7.29 -7.13 6.81
CA SER A 87 6.58 -7.77 7.91
C SER A 87 5.26 -7.07 8.18
N HIS A 88 4.25 -7.84 8.57
CA HIS A 88 2.91 -7.33 8.88
C HIS A 88 2.31 -8.02 10.09
N ALA A 89 1.41 -7.33 10.77
CA ALA A 89 0.62 -7.87 11.86
C ALA A 89 -0.75 -7.17 11.93
N ASP A 90 -1.73 -7.86 12.50
CA ASP A 90 -3.07 -7.31 12.67
C ASP A 90 -3.66 -7.64 14.06
N SER A 91 -4.80 -7.03 14.37
CA SER A 91 -5.47 -7.14 15.67
C SER A 91 -6.19 -8.47 15.91
N VAL A 92 -6.30 -9.33 14.93
CA VAL A 92 -6.96 -10.64 15.04
C VAL A 92 -5.99 -11.82 15.00
N GLY A 93 -4.69 -11.53 15.15
CA GLY A 93 -3.64 -12.55 15.27
C GLY A 93 -2.98 -12.91 13.94
N GLY A 94 -3.32 -12.25 12.84
CA GLY A 94 -2.61 -12.39 11.58
C GLY A 94 -1.23 -11.72 11.66
N GLN A 95 -0.19 -12.43 11.22
CA GLN A 95 1.16 -11.88 11.13
C GLN A 95 2.00 -12.70 10.17
N GLY A 96 3.03 -12.07 9.63
CA GLY A 96 3.96 -12.75 8.76
C GLY A 96 4.97 -11.83 8.12
N ILE A 97 5.78 -12.42 7.28
CA ILE A 97 6.76 -11.73 6.45
C ILE A 97 6.47 -12.14 5.00
N ILE A 98 6.24 -11.15 4.15
CA ILE A 98 6.18 -11.36 2.70
C ILE A 98 7.53 -11.01 2.08
N GLN A 99 8.01 -11.89 1.23
CA GLN A 99 9.28 -11.76 0.53
C GLN A 99 9.03 -11.56 -0.97
N LYS A 100 10.09 -11.38 -1.74
CA LYS A 100 10.01 -11.21 -3.19
C LYS A 100 9.09 -12.25 -3.84
N GLY A 101 8.06 -11.79 -4.53
CA GLY A 101 7.06 -12.61 -5.19
C GLY A 101 5.85 -12.99 -4.33
N ASP A 102 5.89 -12.69 -3.03
CA ASP A 102 4.78 -12.98 -2.13
C ASP A 102 3.72 -11.87 -2.15
N VAL A 103 2.53 -12.25 -1.70
CA VAL A 103 1.37 -11.37 -1.61
C VAL A 103 0.73 -11.53 -0.24
N GLN A 104 0.40 -10.41 0.39
CA GLN A 104 -0.51 -10.38 1.53
C GLN A 104 -1.87 -9.90 1.06
N TRP A 105 -2.90 -10.71 1.28
CA TRP A 105 -4.30 -10.35 1.02
C TRP A 105 -5.07 -10.33 2.34
N MET A 106 -5.58 -9.17 2.72
CA MET A 106 -6.30 -8.98 3.98
C MET A 106 -7.72 -8.46 3.71
N THR A 107 -8.72 -9.20 4.22
CA THR A 107 -10.11 -8.78 4.22
C THR A 107 -10.43 -8.13 5.56
N ALA A 108 -10.71 -6.82 5.56
CA ALA A 108 -10.94 -6.08 6.78
C ALA A 108 -12.32 -6.35 7.43
N GLY A 109 -13.35 -6.66 6.62
CA GLY A 109 -14.68 -6.98 7.13
C GLY A 109 -15.27 -5.88 8.00
N ARG A 110 -15.66 -6.22 9.24
CA ARG A 110 -16.25 -5.27 10.20
C ARG A 110 -15.25 -4.28 10.78
N GLY A 111 -13.99 -4.49 10.55
CA GLY A 111 -12.90 -3.65 11.01
C GLY A 111 -11.74 -4.44 11.57
N ILE A 112 -10.55 -4.00 11.27
CA ILE A 112 -9.29 -4.59 11.72
C ILE A 112 -8.28 -3.46 11.93
N MET A 113 -7.44 -3.60 12.93
CA MET A 113 -6.24 -2.76 13.10
C MET A 113 -5.06 -3.49 12.47
N HIS A 114 -4.36 -2.79 11.61
CA HIS A 114 -3.26 -3.37 10.82
C HIS A 114 -2.03 -2.47 10.84
#